data_2f7461d894286cae064afb9c3cc7b86c
#
_entry.id   2f7461d894286cae064afb9c3cc7b86c
#
_cell.length_a   1.000
_cell.length_b   1.000
_cell.length_c   1.000
_cell.angle_alpha   90.00
_cell.angle_beta   90.00
_cell.angle_gamma   90.00
#
_symmetry.space_group_name_H-M   'P 1'
#
loop_
_entity.id
_entity.type
_entity.pdbx_description
1 polymer ?
#
loop_
_entity_poly.entity_id
_entity_poly.type
_entity_poly.pdbx_seq_one_letter_code
_entity_poly.pdbx_strand_id
1 'polypeptide(L)'
;VTGEKRVSGTAASLAGLGRASSPQDRRLAIDRVLCGYAMIMGFGGIPLIYMGDEIALLNDDDYQQEVEHADDSRWLHRPTMPWNVVALLDESDSNAHLMYSGLRRLITARKRLESLHAAVATHVYATADPAVVRFVRRHPAGDMVQVYNVSDRTVSIPAAEVNAHYTALTYDHLSGTEVRPVGGRFVLPPYAAWWLGDPPV
;
A
#
# COMPACT_ATOMS: atom_id res chain seq x y z
N VAL A 1 -35.13 3.31 2.37
CA VAL A 1 -33.78 2.73 2.65
C VAL A 1 -33.48 1.83 1.48
N THR A 2 -32.51 2.18 0.65
CA THR A 2 -32.22 1.55 -0.66
C THR A 2 -31.53 0.18 -0.56
N GLY A 3 -31.38 -0.42 0.60
CA GLY A 3 -30.79 -1.76 0.76
C GLY A 3 -29.32 -1.90 0.27
N GLU A 4 -28.71 -0.83 -0.20
CA GLU A 4 -27.31 -0.82 -0.64
C GLU A 4 -26.39 -1.02 0.56
N LYS A 5 -25.63 -2.11 0.55
CA LYS A 5 -24.56 -2.34 1.51
C LYS A 5 -23.31 -1.61 1.02
N ARG A 6 -22.89 -0.58 1.74
CA ARG A 6 -21.63 0.12 1.49
C ARG A 6 -20.61 -0.25 2.57
N VAL A 7 -19.37 -0.45 2.16
CA VAL A 7 -18.27 -0.54 3.10
C VAL A 7 -17.92 0.88 3.53
N SER A 8 -17.98 1.17 4.84
CA SER A 8 -17.59 2.44 5.41
C SER A 8 -16.49 2.21 6.45
N GLY A 9 -15.55 3.12 6.52
CA GLY A 9 -14.45 3.09 7.46
C GLY A 9 -13.21 3.78 6.91
N THR A 10 -12.32 4.23 7.80
CA THR A 10 -10.98 4.69 7.43
C THR A 10 -10.14 3.52 6.93
N ALA A 11 -9.11 3.76 6.11
CA ALA A 11 -8.23 2.70 5.61
C ALA A 11 -7.59 1.91 6.76
N ALA A 12 -7.15 2.59 7.82
CA ALA A 12 -6.56 1.97 8.99
C ALA A 12 -7.53 1.05 9.75
N SER A 13 -8.79 1.49 9.95
CA SER A 13 -9.82 0.67 10.60
C SER A 13 -10.22 -0.53 9.76
N LEU A 14 -10.39 -0.36 8.44
CA LEU A 14 -10.69 -1.45 7.51
C LEU A 14 -9.55 -2.46 7.43
N ALA A 15 -8.29 -2.03 7.57
CA ALA A 15 -7.13 -2.90 7.65
C ALA A 15 -7.03 -3.66 8.98
N GLY A 16 -7.83 -3.31 9.98
CA GLY A 16 -7.87 -3.98 11.28
C GLY A 16 -7.02 -3.32 12.37
N LEU A 17 -6.46 -2.12 12.13
CA LEU A 17 -5.57 -1.47 13.10
C LEU A 17 -6.25 -1.20 14.46
N GLY A 18 -7.52 -0.77 14.44
CA GLY A 18 -8.30 -0.54 15.67
C GLY A 18 -8.61 -1.81 16.49
N ARG A 19 -8.38 -2.99 15.91
CA ARG A 19 -8.60 -4.30 16.58
C ARG A 19 -7.29 -5.04 16.84
N ALA A 20 -6.15 -4.43 16.51
CA ALA A 20 -4.85 -5.04 16.72
C ALA A 20 -4.59 -5.28 18.20
N SER A 21 -4.36 -6.54 18.57
CA SER A 21 -4.15 -6.99 19.95
C SER A 21 -2.67 -7.22 20.29
N SER A 22 -1.81 -7.23 19.30
CA SER A 22 -0.37 -7.43 19.43
C SER A 22 0.44 -6.44 18.55
N PRO A 23 1.71 -6.21 18.86
CA PRO A 23 2.60 -5.45 17.98
C PRO A 23 2.67 -6.02 16.55
N GLN A 24 2.56 -7.34 16.41
CA GLN A 24 2.54 -8.01 15.11
C GLN A 24 1.27 -7.69 14.34
N ASP A 25 0.07 -7.77 14.98
CA ASP A 25 -1.20 -7.43 14.34
C ASP A 25 -1.20 -5.98 13.89
N ARG A 26 -0.68 -5.10 14.76
CA ARG A 26 -0.51 -3.68 14.45
C ARG A 26 0.35 -3.46 13.20
N ARG A 27 1.49 -4.14 13.14
CA ARG A 27 2.40 -4.04 11.99
C ARG A 27 1.74 -4.56 10.72
N LEU A 28 1.09 -5.71 10.77
CA LEU A 28 0.36 -6.28 9.63
C LEU A 28 -0.74 -5.36 9.12
N ALA A 29 -1.47 -4.67 10.01
CA ALA A 29 -2.49 -3.71 9.61
C ALA A 29 -1.89 -2.51 8.87
N ILE A 30 -0.78 -1.94 9.38
CA ILE A 30 -0.04 -0.86 8.72
C ILE A 30 0.49 -1.31 7.35
N ASP A 31 1.15 -2.47 7.29
CA ASP A 31 1.71 -3.00 6.05
C ASP A 31 0.62 -3.30 5.01
N ARG A 32 -0.58 -3.75 5.43
CA ARG A 32 -1.75 -3.92 4.56
C ARG A 32 -2.17 -2.60 3.90
N VAL A 33 -2.27 -1.50 4.67
CA VAL A 33 -2.61 -0.18 4.12
C VAL A 33 -1.52 0.30 3.17
N LEU A 34 -0.24 0.18 3.57
CA LEU A 34 0.89 0.60 2.74
C LEU A 34 1.00 -0.22 1.45
N CYS A 35 0.71 -1.51 1.48
CA CYS A 35 0.63 -2.34 0.27
C CYS A 35 -0.47 -1.83 -0.68
N GLY A 36 -1.66 -1.52 -0.14
CA GLY A 36 -2.74 -0.92 -0.92
C GLY A 36 -2.33 0.41 -1.57
N TYR A 37 -1.68 1.30 -0.81
CA TYR A 37 -1.16 2.55 -1.34
C TYR A 37 -0.03 2.35 -2.36
N ALA A 38 0.83 1.36 -2.17
CA ALA A 38 1.85 1.02 -3.16
C ALA A 38 1.20 0.58 -4.48
N MET A 39 0.10 -0.20 -4.42
CA MET A 39 -0.67 -0.56 -5.61
C MET A 39 -1.30 0.67 -6.28
N ILE A 40 -1.97 1.55 -5.51
CA ILE A 40 -2.60 2.78 -6.03
C ILE A 40 -1.54 3.68 -6.70
N MET A 41 -0.42 3.90 -6.02
CA MET A 41 0.66 4.75 -6.54
C MET A 41 1.41 4.11 -7.71
N GLY A 42 1.44 2.79 -7.79
CA GLY A 42 2.08 2.04 -8.87
C GLY A 42 1.20 1.86 -10.11
N PHE A 43 -0.12 1.82 -9.96
CA PHE A 43 -1.04 1.47 -11.04
C PHE A 43 -1.09 2.49 -12.18
N GLY A 44 -1.09 3.77 -11.88
CA GLY A 44 -1.19 4.85 -12.88
C GLY A 44 -2.19 5.93 -12.46
N GLY A 45 -2.48 6.86 -13.36
CA GLY A 45 -3.35 7.98 -13.04
C GLY A 45 -2.77 8.90 -11.96
N ILE A 46 -3.65 9.65 -11.30
CA ILE A 46 -3.31 10.58 -10.21
C ILE A 46 -3.73 9.91 -8.89
N PRO A 47 -2.78 9.44 -8.05
CA PRO A 47 -3.11 8.84 -6.77
C PRO A 47 -3.64 9.89 -5.81
N LEU A 48 -4.66 9.49 -5.03
CA LEU A 48 -5.23 10.30 -3.98
C LEU A 48 -4.94 9.64 -2.62
N ILE A 49 -4.48 10.43 -1.66
CA ILE A 49 -4.42 10.06 -0.25
C ILE A 49 -5.59 10.76 0.43
N TYR A 50 -6.46 9.99 1.09
CA TYR A 50 -7.57 10.56 1.82
C TYR A 50 -7.09 11.14 3.15
N MET A 51 -7.69 12.23 3.58
CA MET A 51 -7.36 12.92 4.83
C MET A 51 -7.39 11.96 6.02
N GLY A 52 -6.30 11.93 6.78
CA GLY A 52 -6.14 11.09 7.95
C GLY A 52 -5.47 9.72 7.69
N ASP A 53 -5.45 9.24 6.45
CA ASP A 53 -4.75 7.99 6.13
C ASP A 53 -3.24 8.13 6.40
N GLU A 54 -2.69 9.34 6.23
CA GLU A 54 -1.27 9.64 6.46
C GLU A 54 -0.83 9.50 7.92
N ILE A 55 -1.78 9.52 8.85
CA ILE A 55 -1.52 9.34 10.29
C ILE A 55 -2.18 8.07 10.84
N ALA A 56 -2.65 7.18 9.97
CA ALA A 56 -3.39 5.96 10.35
C ALA A 56 -4.64 6.24 11.18
N LEU A 57 -5.42 7.29 10.81
CA LEU A 57 -6.61 7.71 11.54
C LEU A 57 -7.65 6.61 11.58
N LEU A 58 -8.18 6.32 12.77
CA LEU A 58 -9.23 5.33 12.98
C LEU A 58 -10.62 5.94 12.74
N ASN A 59 -11.63 5.09 12.71
CA ASN A 59 -13.02 5.49 12.64
C ASN A 59 -13.40 6.39 13.82
N ASP A 60 -14.37 7.26 13.57
CA ASP A 60 -15.13 7.91 14.61
C ASP A 60 -16.36 7.06 14.93
N ASP A 61 -16.21 6.16 15.91
CA ASP A 61 -17.31 5.27 16.30
C ASP A 61 -18.40 6.01 17.11
N ASP A 62 -18.08 7.23 17.59
CA ASP A 62 -18.99 8.08 18.40
C ASP A 62 -19.79 9.07 17.56
N TYR A 63 -19.63 9.11 16.23
CA TYR A 63 -20.33 10.06 15.34
C TYR A 63 -21.86 10.09 15.53
N GLN A 64 -22.47 8.97 15.95
CA GLN A 64 -23.92 8.87 16.19
C GLN A 64 -24.39 9.63 17.44
N GLN A 65 -23.48 10.03 18.32
CA GLN A 65 -23.80 10.83 19.51
C GLN A 65 -24.01 12.30 19.12
N GLU A 66 -23.55 12.72 17.95
CA GLU A 66 -23.75 14.06 17.42
C GLU A 66 -25.03 14.10 16.57
N VAL A 67 -26.03 14.86 17.00
CA VAL A 67 -27.37 14.90 16.36
C VAL A 67 -27.29 15.22 14.86
N GLU A 68 -26.35 16.05 14.44
CA GLU A 68 -26.17 16.44 13.04
C GLU A 68 -25.53 15.34 12.18
N HIS A 69 -24.87 14.37 12.81
CA HIS A 69 -24.12 13.31 12.15
C HIS A 69 -24.81 11.94 12.20
N ALA A 70 -25.72 11.74 13.16
CA ALA A 70 -26.27 10.43 13.56
C ALA A 70 -26.91 9.65 12.39
N ASP A 71 -27.53 10.34 11.45
CA ASP A 71 -28.23 9.72 10.32
C ASP A 71 -27.35 9.49 9.08
N ASP A 72 -26.07 9.90 9.12
CA ASP A 72 -25.15 9.78 7.98
C ASP A 72 -23.90 8.97 8.32
N SER A 73 -23.90 7.70 7.92
CA SER A 73 -22.78 6.77 8.18
C SER A 73 -21.44 7.19 7.54
N ARG A 74 -21.42 8.22 6.71
CA ARG A 74 -20.15 8.76 6.17
C ARG A 74 -19.30 9.41 7.24
N TRP A 75 -19.89 9.87 8.33
CA TRP A 75 -19.17 10.46 9.47
C TRP A 75 -18.28 9.43 10.18
N LEU A 76 -18.59 8.15 10.09
CA LEU A 76 -17.72 7.08 10.60
C LEU A 76 -16.27 7.19 10.10
N HIS A 77 -16.07 7.57 8.83
CA HIS A 77 -14.74 7.69 8.21
C HIS A 77 -14.33 9.13 7.93
N ARG A 78 -14.96 10.08 8.63
CA ARG A 78 -14.64 11.51 8.57
C ARG A 78 -14.42 12.11 9.97
N PRO A 79 -13.59 11.46 10.81
CA PRO A 79 -13.30 11.96 12.13
C PRO A 79 -12.64 13.34 12.03
N THR A 80 -12.84 14.17 13.06
CA THR A 80 -12.10 15.42 13.20
C THR A 80 -10.60 15.12 13.26
N MET A 81 -9.80 15.89 12.53
CA MET A 81 -8.35 15.71 12.50
C MET A 81 -7.75 15.95 13.90
N PRO A 82 -7.13 14.93 14.51
CA PRO A 82 -6.51 15.06 15.83
C PRO A 82 -5.10 15.66 15.67
N TRP A 83 -5.00 16.98 15.59
CA TRP A 83 -3.74 17.69 15.34
C TRP A 83 -2.63 17.38 16.36
N ASN A 84 -2.99 16.95 17.58
CA ASN A 84 -2.02 16.49 18.57
C ASN A 84 -1.28 15.22 18.14
N VAL A 85 -1.88 14.37 17.28
CA VAL A 85 -1.23 13.17 16.74
C VAL A 85 -0.09 13.53 15.78
N VAL A 86 -0.12 14.72 15.19
CA VAL A 86 0.97 15.20 14.34
C VAL A 86 2.30 15.27 15.11
N ALA A 87 2.28 15.55 16.40
CA ALA A 87 3.47 15.50 17.24
C ALA A 87 4.09 14.10 17.34
N LEU A 88 3.29 13.04 17.17
CA LEU A 88 3.74 11.64 17.21
C LEU A 88 4.45 11.21 15.92
N LEU A 89 4.52 12.06 14.90
CA LEU A 89 5.27 11.78 13.68
C LEU A 89 6.78 11.62 13.94
N ASP A 90 7.31 12.21 15.01
CA ASP A 90 8.69 12.07 15.43
C ASP A 90 8.94 10.83 16.32
N GLU A 91 7.87 10.17 16.78
CA GLU A 91 7.95 8.96 17.59
C GLU A 91 8.00 7.72 16.68
N SER A 92 9.19 7.15 16.51
CA SER A 92 9.49 6.09 15.51
C SER A 92 8.63 4.84 15.59
N ASP A 93 8.00 4.56 16.73
CA ASP A 93 7.10 3.41 16.93
C ASP A 93 5.62 3.77 16.97
N SER A 94 5.24 5.03 16.73
CA SER A 94 3.84 5.41 16.65
C SER A 94 3.19 4.94 15.33
N ASN A 95 1.88 4.68 15.34
CA ASN A 95 1.14 4.35 14.10
C ASN A 95 1.24 5.49 13.08
N ALA A 96 1.18 6.73 13.56
CA ALA A 96 1.30 7.92 12.73
C ALA A 96 2.67 7.98 12.03
N HIS A 97 3.77 7.75 12.77
CA HIS A 97 5.10 7.71 12.18
C HIS A 97 5.24 6.62 11.12
N LEU A 98 4.85 5.38 11.46
CA LEU A 98 4.96 4.23 10.55
C LEU A 98 4.20 4.46 9.25
N MET A 99 2.98 4.97 9.33
CA MET A 99 2.16 5.26 8.16
C MET A 99 2.73 6.43 7.35
N TYR A 100 3.04 7.54 8.00
CA TYR A 100 3.55 8.75 7.35
C TYR A 100 4.88 8.50 6.65
N SER A 101 5.82 7.85 7.34
CA SER A 101 7.13 7.50 6.76
C SER A 101 6.99 6.53 5.59
N GLY A 102 6.08 5.54 5.69
CA GLY A 102 5.75 4.63 4.62
C GLY A 102 5.19 5.33 3.38
N LEU A 103 4.19 6.19 3.55
CA LEU A 103 3.61 6.97 2.45
C LEU A 103 4.63 7.94 1.83
N ARG A 104 5.44 8.61 2.64
CA ARG A 104 6.51 9.48 2.12
C ARG A 104 7.51 8.71 1.25
N ARG A 105 7.88 7.48 1.66
CA ARG A 105 8.75 6.61 0.86
C ARG A 105 8.11 6.28 -0.49
N LEU A 106 6.84 5.90 -0.51
CA LEU A 106 6.10 5.62 -1.75
C LEU A 106 6.04 6.83 -2.67
N ILE A 107 5.69 8.01 -2.14
CA ILE A 107 5.64 9.27 -2.90
C ILE A 107 7.02 9.61 -3.48
N THR A 108 8.06 9.49 -2.65
CA THR A 108 9.43 9.81 -3.07
C THR A 108 9.92 8.88 -4.18
N ALA A 109 9.67 7.57 -4.05
CA ALA A 109 10.01 6.61 -5.09
C ALA A 109 9.24 6.91 -6.38
N ARG A 110 7.91 7.11 -6.30
CA ARG A 110 7.07 7.43 -7.47
C ARG A 110 7.57 8.66 -8.23
N LYS A 111 7.95 9.73 -7.53
CA LYS A 111 8.41 10.99 -8.16
C LYS A 111 9.70 10.83 -8.96
N ARG A 112 10.50 9.81 -8.70
CA ARG A 112 11.78 9.54 -9.36
C ARG A 112 11.66 8.62 -10.57
N LEU A 113 10.50 7.96 -10.75
CA LEU A 113 10.31 6.89 -11.71
C LEU A 113 9.39 7.35 -12.85
N GLU A 114 9.98 7.65 -14.01
CA GLU A 114 9.24 8.08 -15.20
C GLU A 114 8.24 7.02 -15.67
N SER A 115 8.56 5.74 -15.50
CA SER A 115 7.65 4.63 -15.78
C SER A 115 6.37 4.67 -14.95
N LEU A 116 6.32 5.42 -13.84
CA LEU A 116 5.13 5.64 -13.02
C LEU A 116 4.34 6.91 -13.38
N HIS A 117 4.72 7.61 -14.44
CA HIS A 117 3.95 8.76 -14.93
C HIS A 117 2.50 8.36 -15.24
N ALA A 118 1.55 9.26 -14.99
CA ALA A 118 0.11 9.00 -15.13
C ALA A 118 -0.31 8.53 -16.54
N ALA A 119 0.37 8.97 -17.58
CA ALA A 119 0.09 8.62 -18.98
C ALA A 119 0.63 7.25 -19.40
N VAL A 120 1.49 6.61 -18.60
CA VAL A 120 2.05 5.29 -18.93
C VAL A 120 1.01 4.20 -18.63
N ALA A 121 0.73 3.34 -19.61
CA ALA A 121 -0.22 2.25 -19.44
C ALA A 121 0.26 1.21 -18.41
N THR A 122 -0.66 0.69 -17.62
CA THR A 122 -0.43 -0.44 -16.71
C THR A 122 -0.98 -1.72 -17.33
N HIS A 123 -0.16 -2.75 -17.40
CA HIS A 123 -0.56 -4.08 -17.83
C HIS A 123 -0.64 -4.99 -16.59
N VAL A 124 -1.80 -5.60 -16.39
CA VAL A 124 -2.04 -6.54 -15.30
C VAL A 124 -1.83 -7.96 -15.81
N TYR A 125 -1.04 -8.74 -15.09
CA TYR A 125 -0.77 -10.13 -15.45
C TYR A 125 -1.25 -11.08 -14.35
N ALA A 126 -1.86 -12.17 -14.76
CA ALA A 126 -2.20 -13.24 -13.85
C ALA A 126 -0.94 -13.85 -13.22
N THR A 127 -1.07 -14.33 -12.01
CA THR A 127 -0.05 -15.05 -11.25
C THR A 127 -0.58 -16.42 -10.84
N ALA A 128 0.31 -17.38 -10.57
CA ALA A 128 -0.10 -18.71 -10.13
C ALA A 128 -0.72 -18.72 -8.72
N ASP A 129 -0.31 -17.78 -7.86
CA ASP A 129 -0.89 -17.63 -6.52
C ASP A 129 -1.86 -16.43 -6.50
N PRO A 130 -3.15 -16.63 -6.17
CA PRO A 130 -4.16 -15.56 -6.16
C PRO A 130 -3.87 -14.47 -5.11
N ALA A 131 -2.98 -14.70 -4.16
CA ALA A 131 -2.53 -13.70 -3.21
C ALA A 131 -1.46 -12.75 -3.78
N VAL A 132 -0.99 -12.98 -5.01
CA VAL A 132 0.01 -12.13 -5.65
C VAL A 132 -0.61 -11.37 -6.81
N VAL A 133 -0.43 -10.07 -6.81
CA VAL A 133 -0.82 -9.17 -7.91
C VAL A 133 0.44 -8.69 -8.61
N ARG A 134 0.44 -8.71 -9.95
CA ARG A 134 1.57 -8.27 -10.76
C ARG A 134 1.13 -7.24 -11.80
N PHE A 135 1.83 -6.10 -11.81
CA PHE A 135 1.70 -5.07 -12.83
C PHE A 135 3.01 -4.91 -13.60
N VAL A 136 2.91 -4.52 -14.85
CA VAL A 136 4.04 -4.14 -15.68
C VAL A 136 3.76 -2.80 -16.33
N ARG A 137 4.72 -1.90 -16.27
CA ARG A 137 4.68 -0.60 -16.94
C ARG A 137 5.90 -0.48 -17.83
N ARG A 138 5.67 -0.26 -19.13
CA ARG A 138 6.72 -0.15 -20.14
C ARG A 138 7.01 1.31 -20.44
N HIS A 139 8.27 1.69 -20.32
CA HIS A 139 8.70 3.06 -20.58
C HIS A 139 10.10 3.09 -21.19
N PRO A 140 10.39 4.00 -22.15
CA PRO A 140 11.73 4.12 -22.76
C PRO A 140 12.87 4.37 -21.77
N ALA A 141 12.59 5.03 -20.63
CA ALA A 141 13.57 5.28 -19.58
C ALA A 141 13.77 4.10 -18.61
N GLY A 142 13.12 2.95 -18.85
CA GLY A 142 13.20 1.75 -18.04
C GLY A 142 11.82 1.18 -17.71
N ASP A 143 11.69 -0.12 -17.88
CA ASP A 143 10.48 -0.84 -17.55
C ASP A 143 10.37 -1.09 -16.03
N MET A 144 9.14 -1.23 -15.55
CA MET A 144 8.86 -1.50 -14.14
C MET A 144 7.98 -2.74 -14.01
N VAL A 145 8.44 -3.70 -13.21
CA VAL A 145 7.63 -4.84 -12.76
C VAL A 145 7.26 -4.63 -11.30
N GLN A 146 5.97 -4.61 -11.02
CA GLN A 146 5.45 -4.39 -9.68
C GLN A 146 4.84 -5.70 -9.18
N VAL A 147 5.22 -6.13 -7.99
CA VAL A 147 4.76 -7.38 -7.39
C VAL A 147 4.27 -7.09 -5.98
N TYR A 148 3.07 -7.56 -5.68
CA TYR A 148 2.39 -7.33 -4.40
C TYR A 148 1.88 -8.64 -3.82
N ASN A 149 2.21 -8.91 -2.57
CA ASN A 149 1.53 -9.94 -1.79
C ASN A 149 0.37 -9.28 -1.03
N VAL A 150 -0.87 -9.58 -1.43
CA VAL A 150 -2.07 -8.99 -0.82
C VAL A 150 -2.62 -9.83 0.34
N SER A 151 -1.82 -10.72 0.90
CA SER A 151 -2.19 -11.61 2.01
C SER A 151 -1.32 -11.42 3.25
N ASP A 152 -1.77 -11.94 4.36
CA ASP A 152 -1.10 -11.97 5.66
C ASP A 152 -0.12 -13.16 5.82
N ARG A 153 0.10 -13.95 4.76
CA ARG A 153 1.04 -15.07 4.73
C ARG A 153 2.23 -14.79 3.83
N THR A 154 3.35 -15.43 4.09
CA THR A 154 4.47 -15.45 3.17
C THR A 154 4.10 -16.26 1.93
N VAL A 155 4.37 -15.71 0.74
CA VAL A 155 4.10 -16.35 -0.56
C VAL A 155 5.41 -16.55 -1.29
N SER A 156 5.51 -17.65 -2.04
CA SER A 156 6.67 -17.95 -2.87
C SER A 156 6.24 -18.17 -4.32
N ILE A 157 6.79 -17.38 -5.24
CA ILE A 157 6.47 -17.43 -6.68
C ILE A 157 7.72 -17.73 -7.50
N PRO A 158 7.60 -18.42 -8.65
CA PRO A 158 8.72 -18.65 -9.56
C PRO A 158 9.35 -17.34 -10.05
N ALA A 159 10.67 -17.24 -10.07
CA ALA A 159 11.36 -16.07 -10.60
C ALA A 159 11.03 -15.83 -12.09
N ALA A 160 10.85 -16.90 -12.85
CA ALA A 160 10.43 -16.84 -14.25
C ALA A 160 9.07 -16.16 -14.43
N GLU A 161 8.17 -16.25 -13.44
CA GLU A 161 6.88 -15.58 -13.49
C GLU A 161 7.03 -14.06 -13.34
N VAL A 162 7.91 -13.60 -12.47
CA VAL A 162 8.20 -12.15 -12.32
C VAL A 162 8.93 -11.62 -13.55
N ASN A 163 9.90 -12.38 -14.06
CA ASN A 163 10.81 -11.98 -15.13
C ASN A 163 10.36 -12.47 -16.53
N ALA A 164 9.11 -12.93 -16.70
CA ALA A 164 8.63 -13.58 -17.94
C ALA A 164 8.84 -12.74 -19.21
N HIS A 165 9.05 -11.43 -19.09
CA HIS A 165 9.23 -10.51 -20.21
C HIS A 165 10.52 -9.68 -20.13
N TYR A 166 11.37 -9.89 -19.11
CA TYR A 166 12.53 -9.07 -18.81
C TYR A 166 13.69 -9.89 -18.31
N THR A 167 14.91 -9.51 -18.68
CA THR A 167 16.12 -9.97 -18.03
C THR A 167 16.18 -9.33 -16.63
N ALA A 168 15.86 -10.14 -15.62
CA ALA A 168 16.21 -9.94 -14.20
C ALA A 168 16.13 -8.51 -13.64
N LEU A 169 14.95 -7.87 -13.72
CA LEU A 169 14.71 -6.67 -12.93
C LEU A 169 14.64 -7.09 -11.45
N THR A 170 15.68 -6.77 -10.69
CA THR A 170 15.84 -7.20 -9.29
C THR A 170 15.98 -6.05 -8.31
N TYR A 171 16.24 -4.82 -8.78
CA TYR A 171 16.36 -3.69 -7.89
C TYR A 171 14.97 -3.17 -7.48
N ASP A 172 14.66 -3.23 -6.18
CA ASP A 172 13.42 -2.70 -5.65
C ASP A 172 13.57 -1.23 -5.26
N HIS A 173 12.90 -0.36 -5.99
CA HIS A 173 12.92 1.09 -5.77
C HIS A 173 12.23 1.53 -4.47
N LEU A 174 11.45 0.68 -3.82
CA LEU A 174 10.83 1.00 -2.54
C LEU A 174 11.78 0.77 -1.36
N SER A 175 12.56 -0.31 -1.40
CA SER A 175 13.54 -0.60 -0.36
C SER A 175 14.93 -0.02 -0.67
N GLY A 176 15.21 0.28 -1.94
CA GLY A 176 16.53 0.69 -2.40
C GLY A 176 17.55 -0.46 -2.43
N THR A 177 17.09 -1.70 -2.48
CA THR A 177 17.94 -2.89 -2.43
C THR A 177 17.61 -3.88 -3.54
N GLU A 178 18.55 -4.79 -3.80
CA GLU A 178 18.27 -5.91 -4.70
C GLU A 178 17.44 -6.98 -4.01
N VAL A 179 16.42 -7.46 -4.72
CA VAL A 179 15.64 -8.63 -4.33
C VAL A 179 16.07 -9.80 -5.21
N ARG A 180 16.65 -10.82 -4.61
CA ARG A 180 17.19 -11.98 -5.33
C ARG A 180 16.32 -13.23 -5.10
N PRO A 181 16.06 -14.01 -6.15
CA PRO A 181 15.37 -15.28 -5.98
C PRO A 181 16.28 -16.28 -5.24
N VAL A 182 15.69 -17.07 -4.37
CA VAL A 182 16.34 -18.18 -3.69
C VAL A 182 15.79 -19.49 -4.27
N GLY A 183 16.64 -20.38 -4.74
CA GLY A 183 16.20 -21.62 -5.39
C GLY A 183 15.28 -21.39 -6.60
N GLY A 184 15.50 -20.31 -7.37
CA GLY A 184 14.67 -19.95 -8.53
C GLY A 184 13.30 -19.36 -8.18
N ARG A 185 13.07 -18.97 -6.94
CA ARG A 185 11.79 -18.42 -6.45
C ARG A 185 12.00 -17.12 -5.68
N PHE A 186 11.08 -16.20 -5.84
CA PHE A 186 10.96 -15.03 -4.96
C PHE A 186 10.07 -15.36 -3.76
N VAL A 187 10.49 -14.91 -2.58
CA VAL A 187 9.74 -15.06 -1.33
C VAL A 187 9.24 -13.70 -0.89
N LEU A 188 7.93 -13.54 -0.92
CA LEU A 188 7.25 -12.29 -0.56
C LEU A 188 6.69 -12.39 0.86
N PRO A 189 7.20 -11.60 1.81
CA PRO A 189 6.58 -11.47 3.13
C PRO A 189 5.11 -11.03 3.05
N PRO A 190 4.35 -11.15 4.14
CA PRO A 190 3.01 -10.58 4.22
C PRO A 190 2.98 -9.11 3.79
N TYR A 191 2.00 -8.75 2.95
CA TYR A 191 1.80 -7.40 2.42
C TYR A 191 3.04 -6.74 1.79
N ALA A 192 4.00 -7.55 1.33
CA ALA A 192 5.16 -7.04 0.59
C ALA A 192 4.72 -6.34 -0.70
N ALA A 193 5.34 -5.21 -0.97
CA ALA A 193 5.23 -4.49 -2.22
C ALA A 193 6.63 -4.26 -2.78
N TRP A 194 6.88 -4.64 -4.02
CA TRP A 194 8.13 -4.40 -4.73
C TRP A 194 7.89 -3.64 -6.03
N TRP A 195 8.70 -2.65 -6.30
CA TRP A 195 8.78 -1.95 -7.57
C TRP A 195 10.13 -2.23 -8.21
N LEU A 196 10.18 -3.31 -9.00
CA LEU A 196 11.40 -3.84 -9.58
C LEU A 196 11.71 -3.15 -10.92
N GLY A 197 12.91 -2.63 -11.03
CA GLY A 197 13.41 -1.94 -12.22
C GLY A 197 14.93 -2.04 -12.32
N ASP A 198 15.53 -1.23 -13.21
CA ASP A 198 16.95 -1.04 -13.24
C ASP A 198 17.42 -0.21 -12.03
N PRO A 199 18.60 -0.46 -11.47
CA PRO A 199 19.13 0.38 -10.42
C PRO A 199 19.34 1.83 -10.92
N PRO A 200 19.20 2.83 -10.03
CA PRO A 200 19.49 4.20 -10.40
C PRO A 200 20.95 4.35 -10.81
N VAL A 201 21.18 5.13 -11.86
CA VAL A 201 22.51 5.48 -12.36
C VAL A 201 23.22 6.45 -11.41
#